data_353b1cb831462df4b8eeac86c158241b
#
_entry.id   353b1cb831462df4b8eeac86c158241b
#
_cell.length_a   1.000
_cell.length_b   1.000
_cell.length_c   1.000
_cell.angle_alpha   90.00
_cell.angle_beta   90.00
_cell.angle_gamma   90.00
#
_symmetry.space_group_name_H-M   'P 1'
#
loop_
_entity.id
_entity.type
_entity.pdbx_description
1 polymer ?
#
loop_
_entity_poly.entity_id
_entity_poly.type
_entity_poly.pdbx_seq_one_letter_code
_entity_poly.pdbx_strand_id
1 'polypeptide(L)'
;MKVGMTILMAISTILSSSNIEKEPKPIEQLTAMLTPQPNYYSERLNQEDCMEMAEKYREEQEELERQRLEEEARLKAEEEARLLAEEQARQEELARQQEIERLARLEEERKANITRTYYTSSNVSQPSNLTPEELEVALEGTGLAGLGQYFITAEETYGVNGVFLTAIAALESGWGTSHYAQQRNNLFGYQANDSNPDNATYFSSKAEAIYLVGRKLSENYLNPNGKYYNGATPSGVNVNYCSSEDWATKVVSIMNKIMNKVPY
;
A
#
# COMPACT_ATOMS: atom_id res chain seq x y z
N MET A 1 7.59 12.88 24.31
CA MET A 1 7.00 12.36 25.57
C MET A 1 5.92 13.33 26.05
N LYS A 2 4.67 12.93 26.18
CA LYS A 2 3.39 13.58 26.53
C LYS A 2 2.44 13.87 25.36
N VAL A 3 1.84 12.83 24.75
CA VAL A 3 0.53 12.88 24.07
C VAL A 3 -0.13 11.46 24.07
N GLY A 4 0.07 10.65 25.07
CA GLY A 4 -0.42 9.27 25.13
C GLY A 4 -1.32 8.94 26.33
N MET A 5 -1.97 9.92 26.99
CA MET A 5 -2.66 9.62 28.27
C MET A 5 -3.99 10.31 28.47
N THR A 6 -4.78 10.53 27.41
CA THR A 6 -6.10 11.21 27.55
C THR A 6 -7.28 10.47 26.87
N ILE A 7 -7.12 9.22 26.42
CA ILE A 7 -8.23 8.45 25.80
C ILE A 7 -8.70 7.26 26.65
N LEU A 8 -8.17 7.05 27.85
CA LEU A 8 -8.55 5.89 28.69
C LEU A 8 -9.51 6.22 29.84
N MET A 9 -10.20 7.36 29.86
CA MET A 9 -11.18 7.73 30.91
C MET A 9 -12.58 8.05 30.43
N ALA A 10 -13.00 7.65 29.23
CA ALA A 10 -14.35 7.93 28.71
C ALA A 10 -15.24 6.69 28.47
N ILE A 11 -14.82 5.49 28.88
CA ILE A 11 -15.63 4.25 28.67
C ILE A 11 -16.17 3.66 29.98
N SER A 12 -15.95 4.31 31.13
CA SER A 12 -16.37 3.76 32.44
C SER A 12 -17.64 4.37 33.02
N THR A 13 -18.45 5.15 32.29
CA THR A 13 -19.63 5.84 32.88
C THR A 13 -20.94 5.62 32.12
N ILE A 14 -21.10 4.61 31.30
CA ILE A 14 -22.38 4.29 30.62
C ILE A 14 -22.94 2.91 31.01
N LEU A 15 -22.46 2.27 32.05
CA LEU A 15 -22.96 0.97 32.52
C LEU A 15 -23.61 1.05 33.92
N SER A 16 -24.29 2.15 34.25
CA SER A 16 -25.09 2.21 35.49
C SER A 16 -26.32 3.07 35.30
N SER A 17 -27.33 2.60 34.55
CA SER A 17 -28.73 2.95 34.78
C SER A 17 -29.64 2.27 33.75
N SER A 18 -29.97 1.01 34.00
CA SER A 18 -31.27 0.45 33.63
C SER A 18 -31.57 -0.80 34.48
N ASN A 19 -31.63 -0.60 35.80
CA ASN A 19 -32.41 -1.46 36.64
C ASN A 19 -33.87 -1.11 36.41
N ILE A 20 -34.52 -1.77 35.47
CA ILE A 20 -35.96 -1.90 35.45
C ILE A 20 -36.26 -3.15 36.27
N GLU A 21 -36.41 -2.97 37.57
CA GLU A 21 -37.13 -3.92 38.45
C GLU A 21 -38.52 -4.09 37.86
N LYS A 22 -38.79 -5.15 37.15
CA LYS A 22 -40.14 -5.67 36.96
C LYS A 22 -40.50 -6.37 38.25
N GLU A 23 -41.21 -5.67 39.14
CA GLU A 23 -41.89 -6.33 40.23
C GLU A 23 -42.80 -7.43 39.67
N PRO A 24 -42.70 -8.68 40.19
CA PRO A 24 -43.63 -9.73 39.84
C PRO A 24 -44.99 -9.34 40.41
N LYS A 25 -45.98 -9.18 39.55
CA LYS A 25 -47.37 -8.99 40.00
C LYS A 25 -47.73 -10.18 40.86
N PRO A 26 -48.29 -9.92 42.09
CA PRO A 26 -48.62 -10.99 43.03
C PRO A 26 -49.62 -11.96 42.40
N ILE A 27 -49.31 -13.23 42.47
CA ILE A 27 -50.17 -14.35 42.02
C ILE A 27 -51.53 -14.35 42.73
N GLU A 28 -51.63 -13.62 43.83
CA GLU A 28 -52.87 -13.46 44.59
C GLU A 28 -54.01 -12.73 43.85
N GLN A 29 -53.73 -11.88 42.84
CA GLN A 29 -54.79 -11.21 42.07
C GLN A 29 -55.41 -12.09 40.97
N LEU A 30 -54.77 -13.16 40.56
CA LEU A 30 -55.32 -14.12 39.60
C LEU A 30 -56.21 -15.17 40.24
N THR A 31 -56.03 -15.45 41.55
CA THR A 31 -56.86 -16.42 42.30
C THR A 31 -58.22 -15.87 42.68
N ALA A 32 -58.38 -14.54 42.78
CA ALA A 32 -59.65 -13.91 43.08
C ALA A 32 -60.64 -13.88 41.90
N MET A 33 -60.20 -14.13 40.68
CA MET A 33 -61.07 -14.18 39.50
C MET A 33 -61.61 -15.58 39.20
N LEU A 34 -61.12 -16.62 39.89
CA LEU A 34 -61.49 -18.01 39.69
C LEU A 34 -62.39 -18.63 40.75
N THR A 35 -63.05 -17.82 41.62
CA THR A 35 -64.11 -18.36 42.45
C THR A 35 -65.38 -18.49 41.62
N PRO A 36 -65.90 -19.70 41.45
CA PRO A 36 -67.15 -19.90 40.71
C PRO A 36 -68.28 -19.27 41.49
N GLN A 37 -69.00 -18.28 40.95
CA GLN A 37 -70.29 -17.83 41.41
C GLN A 37 -71.30 -18.98 41.22
N PRO A 38 -72.06 -19.44 42.17
CA PRO A 38 -73.07 -20.47 42.01
C PRO A 38 -74.29 -19.86 41.34
N ASN A 39 -74.65 -20.47 40.23
CA ASN A 39 -75.83 -20.29 39.37
C ASN A 39 -75.57 -19.54 38.06
N TYR A 40 -75.50 -20.28 37.04
CA TYR A 40 -76.39 -20.37 35.85
C TYR A 40 -75.81 -21.27 34.81
N TYR A 41 -76.60 -22.29 34.42
CA TYR A 41 -76.34 -23.26 33.32
C TYR A 41 -75.23 -24.33 33.56
N SER A 42 -75.64 -25.41 34.19
CA SER A 42 -75.04 -26.71 34.01
C SER A 42 -75.35 -27.20 32.60
N GLU A 43 -74.79 -26.61 31.55
CA GLU A 43 -74.51 -27.32 30.35
C GLU A 43 -73.44 -28.36 30.74
N ARG A 44 -73.82 -29.62 30.76
CA ARG A 44 -72.92 -30.74 30.86
C ARG A 44 -72.00 -30.63 29.66
N LEU A 45 -70.83 -30.00 29.84
CA LEU A 45 -69.71 -30.25 28.96
C LEU A 45 -69.50 -31.73 28.99
N ASN A 46 -69.73 -32.36 27.86
CA ASN A 46 -69.60 -33.81 27.77
C ASN A 46 -68.10 -34.10 27.98
N GLN A 47 -67.76 -35.28 28.41
CA GLN A 47 -66.36 -35.66 28.73
C GLN A 47 -65.45 -35.55 27.50
N GLU A 48 -66.00 -35.68 26.29
CA GLU A 48 -65.30 -35.47 25.02
C GLU A 48 -64.92 -34.02 24.80
N ASP A 49 -65.79 -33.02 25.04
CA ASP A 49 -65.48 -31.60 24.91
C ASP A 49 -64.38 -31.15 25.87
N CYS A 50 -64.32 -31.70 27.10
CA CYS A 50 -63.28 -31.42 28.04
C CYS A 50 -61.93 -32.03 27.61
N MET A 51 -61.93 -33.22 27.03
CA MET A 51 -60.73 -33.86 26.51
C MET A 51 -60.18 -33.08 25.28
N GLU A 52 -61.03 -32.70 24.35
CA GLU A 52 -60.64 -31.91 23.18
C GLU A 52 -60.03 -30.53 23.59
N MET A 53 -60.63 -29.83 24.54
CA MET A 53 -60.10 -28.59 25.09
C MET A 53 -58.72 -28.79 25.78
N ALA A 54 -58.56 -29.86 26.52
CA ALA A 54 -57.30 -30.16 27.20
C ALA A 54 -56.20 -30.56 26.20
N GLU A 55 -56.55 -31.21 25.12
CA GLU A 55 -55.61 -31.55 24.05
C GLU A 55 -55.18 -30.32 23.26
N LYS A 56 -56.10 -29.45 22.89
CA LYS A 56 -55.83 -28.17 22.24
C LYS A 56 -54.97 -27.24 23.09
N TYR A 57 -55.22 -27.22 24.40
CA TYR A 57 -54.38 -26.44 25.33
C TYR A 57 -52.95 -26.98 25.42
N ARG A 58 -52.78 -28.32 25.40
CA ARG A 58 -51.44 -28.93 25.34
C ARG A 58 -50.70 -28.60 24.06
N GLU A 59 -51.35 -28.71 22.91
CA GLU A 59 -50.77 -28.35 21.61
C GLU A 59 -50.33 -26.87 21.57
N GLU A 60 -51.16 -25.97 22.14
CA GLU A 60 -50.83 -24.55 22.22
C GLU A 60 -49.63 -24.30 23.14
N GLN A 61 -49.50 -24.99 24.24
CA GLN A 61 -48.35 -24.86 25.16
C GLN A 61 -47.06 -25.44 24.50
N GLU A 62 -47.16 -26.57 23.81
CA GLU A 62 -46.01 -27.16 23.08
C GLU A 62 -45.55 -26.27 21.96
N GLU A 63 -46.46 -25.64 21.23
CA GLU A 63 -46.14 -24.68 20.17
C GLU A 63 -45.46 -23.43 20.74
N LEU A 64 -45.97 -22.89 21.84
CA LEU A 64 -45.40 -21.73 22.52
C LEU A 64 -43.98 -22.03 23.05
N GLU A 65 -43.76 -23.24 23.59
CA GLU A 65 -42.47 -23.66 24.07
C GLU A 65 -41.47 -23.84 22.90
N ARG A 66 -41.93 -24.40 21.79
CA ARG A 66 -41.12 -24.53 20.56
C ARG A 66 -40.68 -23.17 20.02
N GLN A 67 -41.60 -22.21 19.92
CA GLN A 67 -41.33 -20.84 19.50
C GLN A 67 -40.32 -20.16 20.44
N ARG A 68 -40.45 -20.35 21.74
CA ARG A 68 -39.48 -19.83 22.72
C ARG A 68 -38.07 -20.40 22.52
N LEU A 69 -37.96 -21.72 22.29
CA LEU A 69 -36.69 -22.39 22.07
C LEU A 69 -36.05 -21.97 20.74
N GLU A 70 -36.86 -21.80 19.68
CA GLU A 70 -36.38 -21.28 18.40
C GLU A 70 -35.86 -19.85 18.51
N GLU A 71 -36.58 -18.99 19.23
CA GLU A 71 -36.14 -17.62 19.45
C GLU A 71 -34.85 -17.55 20.26
N GLU A 72 -34.73 -18.35 21.32
CA GLU A 72 -33.51 -18.43 22.12
C GLU A 72 -32.31 -18.93 21.29
N ALA A 73 -32.54 -19.95 20.45
CA ALA A 73 -31.51 -20.46 19.55
C ALA A 73 -31.09 -19.41 18.53
N ARG A 74 -32.04 -18.65 17.98
CA ARG A 74 -31.77 -17.56 17.05
C ARG A 74 -30.93 -16.45 17.67
N LEU A 75 -31.30 -16.01 18.89
CA LEU A 75 -30.57 -14.98 19.63
C LEU A 75 -29.14 -15.42 19.97
N LYS A 76 -28.95 -16.68 20.38
CA LYS A 76 -27.61 -17.24 20.61
C LYS A 76 -26.76 -17.27 19.32
N ALA A 77 -27.36 -17.71 18.21
CA ALA A 77 -26.65 -17.75 16.93
C ALA A 77 -26.28 -16.33 16.42
N GLU A 78 -27.14 -15.35 16.64
CA GLU A 78 -26.89 -13.96 16.31
C GLU A 78 -25.76 -13.36 17.16
N GLU A 79 -25.73 -13.66 18.45
CA GLU A 79 -24.66 -13.22 19.35
C GLU A 79 -23.32 -13.86 19.00
N GLU A 80 -23.29 -15.16 18.72
CA GLU A 80 -22.07 -15.87 18.27
C GLU A 80 -21.55 -15.29 16.94
N ALA A 81 -22.45 -15.04 15.98
CA ALA A 81 -22.08 -14.44 14.70
C ALA A 81 -21.50 -13.03 14.88
N ARG A 82 -22.08 -12.22 15.79
CA ARG A 82 -21.58 -10.89 16.12
C ARG A 82 -20.18 -10.95 16.74
N LEU A 83 -19.96 -11.84 17.71
CA LEU A 83 -18.65 -12.01 18.37
C LEU A 83 -17.59 -12.49 17.37
N LEU A 84 -17.94 -13.42 16.48
CA LEU A 84 -17.04 -13.88 15.43
C LEU A 84 -16.68 -12.74 14.46
N ALA A 85 -17.65 -11.95 14.04
CA ALA A 85 -17.41 -10.80 13.16
C ALA A 85 -16.52 -9.74 13.82
N GLU A 86 -16.72 -9.47 15.12
CA GLU A 86 -15.89 -8.55 15.88
C GLU A 86 -14.45 -9.06 16.02
N GLU A 87 -14.27 -10.36 16.27
CA GLU A 87 -12.94 -10.97 16.33
C GLU A 87 -12.23 -10.91 14.96
N GLN A 88 -12.94 -11.20 13.87
CA GLN A 88 -12.39 -11.08 12.52
C GLN A 88 -11.97 -9.65 12.20
N ALA A 89 -12.82 -8.68 12.50
CA ALA A 89 -12.50 -7.25 12.29
C ALA A 89 -11.27 -6.81 13.10
N ARG A 90 -11.12 -7.30 14.33
CA ARG A 90 -9.95 -7.02 15.16
C ARG A 90 -8.67 -7.64 14.59
N GLN A 91 -8.75 -8.86 14.08
CA GLN A 91 -7.60 -9.52 13.45
C GLN A 91 -7.18 -8.83 12.13
N GLU A 92 -8.16 -8.40 11.33
CA GLU A 92 -7.88 -7.63 10.10
C GLU A 92 -7.22 -6.29 10.41
N GLU A 93 -7.69 -5.58 11.44
CA GLU A 93 -7.08 -4.32 11.86
C GLU A 93 -5.65 -4.51 12.37
N LEU A 94 -5.40 -5.57 13.16
CA LEU A 94 -4.06 -5.90 13.62
C LEU A 94 -3.12 -6.23 12.46
N ALA A 95 -3.59 -7.02 11.49
CA ALA A 95 -2.82 -7.35 10.29
C ALA A 95 -2.50 -6.09 9.46
N ARG A 96 -3.44 -5.17 9.34
CA ARG A 96 -3.23 -3.88 8.67
C ARG A 96 -2.18 -3.03 9.37
N GLN A 97 -2.24 -2.95 10.70
CA GLN A 97 -1.25 -2.20 11.49
C GLN A 97 0.16 -2.80 11.35
N GLN A 98 0.28 -4.13 11.40
CA GLN A 98 1.56 -4.80 11.18
C GLN A 98 2.14 -4.55 9.79
N GLU A 99 1.29 -4.52 8.77
CA GLU A 99 1.73 -4.23 7.40
C GLU A 99 2.20 -2.77 7.25
N ILE A 100 1.49 -1.82 7.86
CA ILE A 100 1.91 -0.40 7.89
C ILE A 100 3.28 -0.26 8.58
N GLU A 101 3.49 -0.92 9.72
CA GLU A 101 4.77 -0.88 10.44
C GLU A 101 5.89 -1.52 9.61
N ARG A 102 5.60 -2.65 8.95
CA ARG A 102 6.54 -3.33 8.05
C ARG A 102 6.97 -2.41 6.90
N LEU A 103 6.00 -1.76 6.23
CA LEU A 103 6.28 -0.85 5.13
C LEU A 103 7.08 0.38 5.59
N ALA A 104 6.75 0.95 6.75
CA ALA A 104 7.50 2.08 7.32
C ALA A 104 8.97 1.70 7.61
N ARG A 105 9.21 0.51 8.17
CA ARG A 105 10.59 0.03 8.41
C ARG A 105 11.35 -0.20 7.11
N LEU A 106 10.72 -0.78 6.09
CA LEU A 106 11.36 -0.96 4.78
C LEU A 106 11.71 0.38 4.13
N GLU A 107 10.86 1.38 4.30
CA GLU A 107 11.11 2.72 3.79
C GLU A 107 12.27 3.41 4.52
N GLU A 108 12.37 3.25 5.84
CA GLU A 108 13.52 3.75 6.61
C GLU A 108 14.83 3.07 6.18
N GLU A 109 14.80 1.74 5.99
CA GLU A 109 15.95 0.99 5.50
C GLU A 109 16.37 1.44 4.09
N ARG A 110 15.42 1.62 3.18
CA ARG A 110 15.66 2.17 1.84
C ARG A 110 16.35 3.51 1.91
N LYS A 111 15.82 4.44 2.72
CA LYS A 111 16.39 5.79 2.89
C LYS A 111 17.80 5.76 3.49
N ALA A 112 18.06 4.88 4.44
CA ALA A 112 19.38 4.70 5.00
C ALA A 112 20.42 4.21 3.97
N ASN A 113 19.98 3.48 2.96
CA ASN A 113 20.82 2.93 1.90
C ASN A 113 21.00 3.87 0.69
N ILE A 114 20.41 5.08 0.70
CA ILE A 114 20.62 6.06 -0.37
C ILE A 114 22.08 6.54 -0.36
N THR A 115 22.77 6.39 -1.48
CA THR A 115 24.11 6.93 -1.68
C THR A 115 24.05 8.44 -1.86
N ARG A 116 24.54 9.22 -0.88
CA ARG A 116 24.45 10.69 -0.88
C ARG A 116 25.57 11.37 -1.64
N THR A 117 26.72 10.71 -1.79
CA THR A 117 27.88 11.26 -2.49
C THR A 117 28.50 10.22 -3.38
N TYR A 118 28.75 10.59 -4.62
CA TYR A 118 29.38 9.75 -5.63
C TYR A 118 30.79 10.21 -5.93
N TYR A 119 31.62 9.27 -6.31
CA TYR A 119 33.00 9.44 -6.74
C TYR A 119 33.21 8.75 -8.10
N THR A 120 34.29 9.06 -8.80
CA THR A 120 34.60 8.42 -10.08
C THR A 120 34.87 6.92 -9.93
N SER A 121 35.12 6.46 -8.69
CA SER A 121 35.30 5.04 -8.32
C SER A 121 34.05 4.40 -7.72
N SER A 122 32.91 5.13 -7.60
CA SER A 122 31.66 4.56 -7.09
C SER A 122 31.14 3.46 -8.00
N ASN A 123 30.61 2.38 -7.40
CA ASN A 123 29.98 1.30 -8.18
C ASN A 123 28.61 1.75 -8.69
N VAL A 124 28.48 1.94 -9.99
CA VAL A 124 27.25 2.38 -10.66
C VAL A 124 26.36 1.22 -11.16
N SER A 125 26.70 -0.03 -10.77
CA SER A 125 25.77 -1.18 -10.86
C SER A 125 24.96 -1.35 -9.56
N GLN A 126 25.24 -0.57 -8.50
CA GLN A 126 24.40 -0.56 -7.29
C GLN A 126 23.24 0.40 -7.48
N PRO A 127 22.03 0.05 -6.99
CA PRO A 127 20.87 0.92 -7.13
C PRO A 127 21.08 2.24 -6.39
N SER A 128 20.43 3.29 -6.88
CA SER A 128 20.42 4.61 -6.23
C SER A 128 19.59 4.60 -4.94
N ASN A 129 18.65 3.68 -4.85
CA ASN A 129 17.61 3.59 -3.83
C ASN A 129 16.67 4.82 -3.80
N LEU A 130 16.60 5.59 -4.89
CA LEU A 130 15.65 6.68 -5.03
C LEU A 130 14.29 6.17 -5.55
N THR A 131 13.22 6.84 -5.15
CA THR A 131 11.94 6.71 -5.83
C THR A 131 11.91 7.61 -7.09
N PRO A 132 10.99 7.33 -8.03
CA PRO A 132 10.78 8.20 -9.18
C PRO A 132 10.51 9.66 -8.81
N GLU A 133 9.72 9.89 -7.76
CA GLU A 133 9.35 11.21 -7.26
C GLU A 133 10.55 11.94 -6.65
N GLU A 134 11.40 11.24 -5.89
CA GLU A 134 12.63 11.81 -5.32
C GLU A 134 13.60 12.25 -6.41
N LEU A 135 13.77 11.43 -7.46
CA LEU A 135 14.60 11.81 -8.61
C LEU A 135 13.96 12.98 -9.38
N GLU A 136 12.64 12.99 -9.57
CA GLU A 136 11.92 14.04 -10.29
C GLU A 136 12.12 15.42 -9.66
N VAL A 137 12.16 15.52 -8.33
CA VAL A 137 12.48 16.80 -7.64
C VAL A 137 13.80 17.40 -8.14
N ALA A 138 14.80 16.56 -8.41
CA ALA A 138 16.08 17.03 -8.93
C ALA A 138 16.02 17.48 -10.40
N LEU A 139 15.04 16.99 -11.16
CA LEU A 139 14.85 17.27 -12.59
C LEU A 139 13.93 18.46 -12.87
N GLU A 140 13.19 18.92 -11.85
CA GLU A 140 12.31 20.10 -11.99
C GLU A 140 13.03 21.31 -12.58
N GLY A 141 12.36 21.98 -13.52
CA GLY A 141 12.91 23.16 -14.22
C GLY A 141 13.97 22.84 -15.27
N THR A 142 14.22 21.56 -15.59
CA THR A 142 15.11 21.15 -16.69
C THR A 142 14.34 20.52 -17.86
N GLY A 143 15.00 20.31 -18.99
CA GLY A 143 14.42 19.57 -20.12
C GLY A 143 14.28 18.05 -19.88
N LEU A 144 14.70 17.57 -18.70
CA LEU A 144 14.54 16.19 -18.23
C LEU A 144 13.36 16.05 -17.28
N ALA A 145 12.64 17.13 -16.95
CA ALA A 145 11.46 17.06 -16.09
C ALA A 145 10.40 16.11 -16.67
N GLY A 146 9.75 15.34 -15.81
CA GLY A 146 8.79 14.29 -16.15
C GLY A 146 9.44 12.94 -16.53
N LEU A 147 10.77 12.80 -16.42
CA LEU A 147 11.48 11.58 -16.80
C LEU A 147 11.98 10.75 -15.62
N GLY A 148 11.79 11.18 -14.37
CA GLY A 148 12.25 10.48 -13.16
C GLY A 148 11.83 9.01 -13.15
N GLN A 149 10.54 8.72 -13.44
CA GLN A 149 10.03 7.36 -13.53
C GLN A 149 10.79 6.47 -14.51
N TYR A 150 11.15 7.00 -15.69
CA TYR A 150 11.83 6.20 -16.72
C TYR A 150 13.26 5.87 -16.35
N PHE A 151 13.97 6.78 -15.67
CA PHE A 151 15.32 6.52 -15.18
C PHE A 151 15.33 5.46 -14.08
N ILE A 152 14.40 5.51 -13.13
CA ILE A 152 14.28 4.52 -12.06
C ILE A 152 13.81 3.17 -12.62
N THR A 153 12.83 3.15 -13.53
CA THR A 153 12.45 1.90 -14.23
C THR A 153 13.63 1.29 -15.00
N ALA A 154 14.50 2.09 -15.61
CA ALA A 154 15.71 1.59 -16.27
C ALA A 154 16.73 1.02 -15.27
N GLU A 155 16.88 1.63 -14.09
CA GLU A 155 17.69 1.09 -12.98
C GLU A 155 17.18 -0.29 -12.56
N GLU A 156 15.88 -0.40 -12.27
CA GLU A 156 15.24 -1.66 -11.85
C GLU A 156 15.35 -2.76 -12.91
N THR A 157 15.20 -2.38 -14.18
CA THR A 157 15.17 -3.34 -15.30
C THR A 157 16.56 -3.81 -15.73
N TYR A 158 17.54 -2.90 -15.73
CA TYR A 158 18.84 -3.17 -16.33
C TYR A 158 19.99 -3.17 -15.32
N GLY A 159 19.77 -2.81 -14.06
CA GLY A 159 20.80 -2.76 -13.03
C GLY A 159 21.86 -1.67 -13.28
N VAL A 160 21.50 -0.57 -13.91
CA VAL A 160 22.31 0.63 -14.07
C VAL A 160 21.81 1.70 -13.11
N ASN A 161 22.67 2.25 -12.26
CA ASN A 161 22.29 3.28 -11.30
C ASN A 161 21.55 4.44 -11.97
N GLY A 162 20.31 4.72 -11.48
CA GLY A 162 19.41 5.72 -12.09
C GLY A 162 19.99 7.13 -12.08
N VAL A 163 20.69 7.50 -11.00
CA VAL A 163 21.36 8.82 -10.90
C VAL A 163 22.52 8.91 -11.91
N PHE A 164 23.27 7.83 -12.10
CA PHE A 164 24.33 7.78 -13.09
C PHE A 164 23.77 7.91 -14.52
N LEU A 165 22.74 7.15 -14.85
CA LEU A 165 22.11 7.22 -16.18
C LEU A 165 21.50 8.61 -16.43
N THR A 166 20.89 9.21 -15.42
CA THR A 166 20.38 10.59 -15.48
C THR A 166 21.49 11.61 -15.69
N ALA A 167 22.61 11.43 -14.99
CA ALA A 167 23.77 12.33 -15.12
C ALA A 167 24.40 12.29 -16.52
N ILE A 168 24.46 11.10 -17.13
CA ILE A 168 24.91 10.96 -18.54
C ILE A 168 23.93 11.70 -19.45
N ALA A 169 22.62 11.45 -19.33
CA ALA A 169 21.61 12.14 -20.13
C ALA A 169 21.69 13.66 -19.97
N ALA A 170 21.88 14.15 -18.75
CA ALA A 170 22.05 15.58 -18.47
C ALA A 170 23.31 16.16 -19.13
N LEU A 171 24.44 15.45 -19.08
CA LEU A 171 25.69 15.88 -19.68
C LEU A 171 25.57 15.95 -21.21
N GLU A 172 25.11 14.87 -21.84
CA GLU A 172 25.09 14.70 -23.29
C GLU A 172 24.02 15.57 -23.97
N SER A 173 22.95 15.90 -23.26
CA SER A 173 21.83 16.71 -23.81
C SER A 173 21.77 18.13 -23.30
N GLY A 174 22.72 18.57 -22.46
CA GLY A 174 22.61 19.87 -21.79
C GLY A 174 21.31 19.96 -20.94
N TRP A 175 21.08 18.96 -20.09
CA TRP A 175 19.88 18.81 -19.28
C TRP A 175 18.59 18.71 -20.12
N GLY A 176 18.65 18.03 -21.26
CA GLY A 176 17.49 17.79 -22.13
C GLY A 176 17.13 18.98 -23.04
N THR A 177 18.00 20.01 -23.15
CA THR A 177 17.72 21.23 -23.94
C THR A 177 18.37 21.21 -25.32
N SER A 178 19.27 20.25 -25.60
CA SER A 178 19.95 20.18 -26.91
C SER A 178 18.94 19.94 -28.06
N HIS A 179 19.34 20.33 -29.29
CA HIS A 179 18.55 20.11 -30.48
C HIS A 179 18.13 18.62 -30.65
N TYR A 180 19.05 17.68 -30.43
CA TYR A 180 18.76 16.26 -30.56
C TYR A 180 17.78 15.77 -29.47
N ALA A 181 17.91 16.26 -28.24
CA ALA A 181 17.00 15.93 -27.15
C ALA A 181 15.57 16.41 -27.43
N GLN A 182 15.40 17.58 -28.05
CA GLN A 182 14.10 18.17 -28.31
C GLN A 182 13.44 17.69 -29.62
N GLN A 183 14.25 17.56 -30.69
CA GLN A 183 13.70 17.23 -32.01
C GLN A 183 13.71 15.73 -32.30
N ARG A 184 14.57 14.95 -31.65
CA ARG A 184 14.76 13.51 -31.92
C ARG A 184 14.59 12.63 -30.68
N ASN A 185 14.18 13.19 -29.55
CA ASN A 185 14.11 12.50 -28.24
C ASN A 185 15.44 11.82 -27.84
N ASN A 186 16.57 12.25 -28.43
CA ASN A 186 17.88 11.65 -28.26
C ASN A 186 18.65 12.39 -27.14
N LEU A 187 18.54 11.86 -25.92
CA LEU A 187 19.15 12.43 -24.71
C LEU A 187 20.65 12.13 -24.58
N PHE A 188 21.19 11.22 -25.38
CA PHE A 188 22.53 10.66 -25.20
C PHE A 188 23.45 10.92 -26.41
N GLY A 189 23.00 11.67 -27.40
CA GLY A 189 23.74 11.80 -28.64
C GLY A 189 23.94 10.47 -29.37
N TYR A 190 23.08 9.50 -29.16
CA TYR A 190 23.24 8.14 -29.66
C TYR A 190 23.32 8.14 -31.19
N GLN A 191 24.41 7.54 -31.73
CA GLN A 191 24.78 7.53 -33.16
C GLN A 191 24.99 8.93 -33.79
N ALA A 192 25.02 10.02 -33.01
CA ALA A 192 25.53 11.28 -33.51
C ALA A 192 27.04 11.17 -33.70
N ASN A 193 27.54 11.54 -34.88
CA ASN A 193 28.99 11.65 -35.12
C ASN A 193 29.30 13.01 -35.74
N ASP A 194 30.51 13.49 -35.49
CA ASP A 194 30.95 14.80 -35.95
C ASP A 194 30.99 14.93 -37.48
N SER A 195 31.15 13.79 -38.20
CA SER A 195 31.20 13.77 -39.65
C SER A 195 29.83 13.74 -40.33
N ASN A 196 28.80 13.30 -39.63
CA ASN A 196 27.42 13.31 -40.12
C ASN A 196 26.41 13.47 -38.95
N PRO A 197 26.15 14.70 -38.52
CA PRO A 197 25.19 15.00 -37.45
C PRO A 197 23.75 14.50 -37.71
N ASP A 198 23.38 14.34 -39.00
CA ASP A 198 22.07 13.85 -39.42
C ASP A 198 21.85 12.36 -39.14
N ASN A 199 22.90 11.60 -38.84
CA ASN A 199 22.80 10.20 -38.44
C ASN A 199 22.37 9.98 -36.99
N ALA A 200 22.25 11.02 -36.17
CA ALA A 200 21.74 10.88 -34.81
C ALA A 200 20.38 10.18 -34.81
N THR A 201 20.27 9.12 -34.04
CA THR A 201 19.04 8.30 -33.96
C THR A 201 17.83 9.14 -33.56
N TYR A 202 16.72 8.92 -34.26
CA TYR A 202 15.40 9.43 -33.88
C TYR A 202 14.70 8.38 -33.01
N PHE A 203 14.29 8.77 -31.80
CA PHE A 203 13.52 7.92 -30.89
C PHE A 203 12.06 8.34 -30.90
N SER A 204 11.14 7.37 -30.71
CA SER A 204 9.71 7.65 -30.61
C SER A 204 9.37 8.44 -29.35
N SER A 205 10.21 8.29 -28.30
CA SER A 205 10.11 9.02 -27.05
C SER A 205 11.48 9.12 -26.34
N LYS A 206 11.60 10.06 -25.41
CA LYS A 206 12.77 10.14 -24.51
C LYS A 206 12.91 8.87 -23.64
N ALA A 207 11.80 8.25 -23.26
CA ALA A 207 11.79 6.99 -22.53
C ALA A 207 12.46 5.85 -23.31
N GLU A 208 12.20 5.72 -24.61
CA GLU A 208 12.85 4.74 -25.46
C GLU A 208 14.38 4.92 -25.49
N ALA A 209 14.84 6.17 -25.59
CA ALA A 209 16.27 6.47 -25.53
C ALA A 209 16.89 6.06 -24.18
N ILE A 210 16.21 6.35 -23.06
CA ILE A 210 16.64 5.98 -21.71
C ILE A 210 16.78 4.45 -21.59
N TYR A 211 15.76 3.71 -22.02
CA TYR A 211 15.78 2.24 -21.93
C TYR A 211 16.83 1.61 -22.84
N LEU A 212 16.99 2.10 -24.07
CA LEU A 212 18.02 1.59 -24.97
C LEU A 212 19.42 1.80 -24.37
N VAL A 213 19.71 3.03 -23.94
CA VAL A 213 21.05 3.36 -23.43
C VAL A 213 21.31 2.69 -22.08
N GLY A 214 20.33 2.64 -21.18
CA GLY A 214 20.43 1.89 -19.92
C GLY A 214 20.76 0.42 -20.17
N ARG A 215 20.06 -0.25 -21.08
CA ARG A 215 20.35 -1.63 -21.49
C ARG A 215 21.76 -1.78 -22.08
N LYS A 216 22.18 -0.87 -22.97
CA LYS A 216 23.52 -0.92 -23.59
C LYS A 216 24.65 -0.70 -22.59
N LEU A 217 24.47 0.18 -21.61
CA LEU A 217 25.42 0.37 -20.51
C LEU A 217 25.53 -0.90 -19.69
N SER A 218 24.39 -1.48 -19.28
CA SER A 218 24.35 -2.73 -18.52
C SER A 218 25.08 -3.86 -19.25
N GLU A 219 24.68 -4.15 -20.49
CA GLU A 219 25.19 -5.28 -21.27
C GLU A 219 26.69 -5.15 -21.59
N ASN A 220 27.17 -3.96 -21.98
CA ASN A 220 28.48 -3.80 -22.56
C ASN A 220 29.52 -3.16 -21.65
N TYR A 221 29.13 -2.31 -20.67
CA TYR A 221 30.07 -1.55 -19.86
C TYR A 221 30.07 -1.97 -18.38
N LEU A 222 28.94 -2.43 -17.86
CA LEU A 222 28.81 -2.77 -16.42
C LEU A 222 28.88 -4.29 -16.18
N ASN A 223 28.56 -5.10 -17.18
CA ASN A 223 28.71 -6.55 -17.13
C ASN A 223 30.18 -6.93 -17.24
N PRO A 224 30.77 -7.73 -16.32
CA PRO A 224 32.15 -8.18 -16.40
C PRO A 224 32.52 -8.89 -17.70
N ASN A 225 31.56 -9.50 -18.40
CA ASN A 225 31.71 -10.13 -19.69
C ASN A 225 31.38 -9.21 -20.88
N GLY A 226 31.04 -7.95 -20.61
CA GLY A 226 30.67 -6.96 -21.61
C GLY A 226 31.88 -6.52 -22.46
N LYS A 227 31.63 -6.22 -23.72
CA LYS A 227 32.69 -5.87 -24.70
C LYS A 227 33.54 -4.68 -24.25
N TYR A 228 32.97 -3.75 -23.53
CA TYR A 228 33.60 -2.48 -23.14
C TYR A 228 33.83 -2.38 -21.63
N TYR A 229 33.72 -3.51 -20.91
CA TYR A 229 33.90 -3.53 -19.47
C TYR A 229 35.32 -3.17 -19.05
N ASN A 230 35.43 -2.17 -18.18
CA ASN A 230 36.68 -1.79 -17.50
C ASN A 230 36.45 -1.38 -16.06
N GLY A 231 35.54 -2.11 -15.38
CA GLY A 231 35.05 -1.80 -14.04
C GLY A 231 33.69 -1.06 -14.06
N ALA A 232 32.81 -1.46 -13.15
CA ALA A 232 31.45 -0.88 -13.04
C ALA A 232 31.48 0.47 -12.29
N THR A 233 32.30 1.40 -12.76
CA THR A 233 32.50 2.74 -12.16
C THR A 233 32.45 3.80 -13.26
N PRO A 234 32.16 5.09 -12.93
CA PRO A 234 32.22 6.16 -13.92
C PRO A 234 33.58 6.20 -14.65
N SER A 235 34.70 6.03 -13.94
CA SER A 235 36.01 5.96 -14.55
C SER A 235 36.18 4.73 -15.48
N GLY A 236 35.64 3.57 -15.06
CA GLY A 236 35.71 2.36 -15.87
C GLY A 236 34.89 2.49 -17.17
N VAL A 237 33.70 3.07 -17.08
CA VAL A 237 32.84 3.35 -18.26
C VAL A 237 33.53 4.34 -19.19
N ASN A 238 34.14 5.41 -18.66
CA ASN A 238 34.82 6.43 -19.47
C ASN A 238 35.84 5.89 -20.44
N VAL A 239 36.56 4.84 -20.05
CA VAL A 239 37.67 4.26 -20.90
C VAL A 239 37.22 3.95 -22.32
N ASN A 240 36.00 3.50 -22.49
CA ASN A 240 35.45 3.09 -23.79
C ASN A 240 34.22 3.90 -24.25
N TYR A 241 33.67 4.77 -23.38
CA TYR A 241 32.45 5.53 -23.67
C TYR A 241 32.73 6.86 -24.34
N CYS A 242 33.77 7.58 -23.89
CA CYS A 242 34.06 8.93 -24.33
C CYS A 242 35.59 9.13 -24.35
N SER A 243 36.10 9.82 -25.39
CA SER A 243 37.53 10.13 -25.53
C SER A 243 38.01 11.25 -24.56
N SER A 244 37.07 11.97 -23.95
CA SER A 244 37.40 13.03 -22.99
C SER A 244 37.78 12.42 -21.64
N GLU A 245 38.97 12.70 -21.15
CA GLU A 245 39.51 12.18 -19.89
C GLU A 245 38.74 12.70 -18.67
N ASP A 246 38.10 13.90 -18.79
CA ASP A 246 37.35 14.53 -17.73
C ASP A 246 35.86 14.14 -17.69
N TRP A 247 35.39 13.30 -18.62
CA TRP A 247 33.98 12.89 -18.72
C TRP A 247 33.47 12.28 -17.43
N ALA A 248 34.19 11.32 -16.83
CA ALA A 248 33.80 10.70 -15.57
C ALA A 248 33.64 11.74 -14.42
N THR A 249 34.54 12.71 -14.36
CA THR A 249 34.50 13.79 -13.37
C THR A 249 33.27 14.68 -13.56
N LYS A 250 32.95 15.02 -14.82
CA LYS A 250 31.75 15.80 -15.17
C LYS A 250 30.47 15.05 -14.81
N VAL A 251 30.38 13.76 -15.17
CA VAL A 251 29.24 12.91 -14.81
C VAL A 251 29.04 12.88 -13.30
N VAL A 252 30.10 12.60 -12.53
CA VAL A 252 30.05 12.56 -11.06
C VAL A 252 29.66 13.92 -10.47
N SER A 253 30.14 15.02 -11.04
CA SER A 253 29.71 16.36 -10.62
C SER A 253 28.21 16.55 -10.80
N ILE A 254 27.63 16.04 -11.90
CA ILE A 254 26.19 16.09 -12.14
C ILE A 254 25.44 15.15 -11.20
N MET A 255 25.92 13.92 -10.98
CA MET A 255 25.34 12.98 -10.01
C MET A 255 25.21 13.66 -8.64
N ASN A 256 26.26 14.30 -8.16
CA ASN A 256 26.23 14.99 -6.88
C ASN A 256 25.31 16.24 -6.88
N LYS A 257 25.18 16.97 -8.01
CA LYS A 257 24.19 18.03 -8.15
C LYS A 257 22.76 17.50 -8.05
N ILE A 258 22.47 16.34 -8.64
CA ILE A 258 21.18 15.66 -8.52
C ILE A 258 20.92 15.33 -7.06
N MET A 259 21.88 14.66 -6.40
CA MET A 259 21.73 14.23 -5.00
C MET A 259 21.54 15.39 -4.01
N ASN A 260 22.14 16.55 -4.29
CA ASN A 260 21.97 17.74 -3.45
C ASN A 260 20.55 18.34 -3.52
N LYS A 261 19.75 17.98 -4.54
CA LYS A 261 18.36 18.41 -4.70
C LYS A 261 17.35 17.39 -4.18
N VAL A 262 17.76 16.12 -4.04
CA VAL A 262 16.90 15.05 -3.52
C VAL A 262 16.59 15.33 -2.04
N PRO A 263 15.30 15.32 -1.63
CA PRO A 263 14.91 15.55 -0.24
C PRO A 263 15.43 14.43 0.69
N TYR A 264 15.64 14.81 1.97
CA TYR A 264 16.10 13.88 3.02
C TYR A 264 14.94 13.19 3.72
#